data_c3af9772148d6c28265d4f94920f7d70
#
_entry.id   c3af9772148d6c28265d4f94920f7d70
#
_cell.length_a   1.000
_cell.length_b   1.000
_cell.length_c   1.000
_cell.angle_alpha   90.00
_cell.angle_beta   90.00
_cell.angle_gamma   90.00
#
_symmetry.space_group_name_H-M   'P 1'
#
loop_
_entity.id
_entity.type
_entity.pdbx_description
1 polymer ?
#
loop_
_entity_poly.entity_id
_entity_poly.type
_entity_poly.pdbx_seq_one_letter_code
_entity_poly.pdbx_strand_id
1 'polypeptide(L)'
;MRRLLRPIIVALLLLCLALPVRAEGSATLLEQRLQAWPDWQLPAPLPRPDRRGDLVYPAWFAGEWQVTSLDLTAEGEAGAPLRHQARFLLDGQQRVVADRAFNALAIGRAVLGSALLTVEQPADDHNRQLARLQNDQLLETSVIGRRQSDPQQEPFTTDELVLQIVHGPGAPRISRVETLSRYHPCPSRPAAVEQICAEQWQARFSGPEQGLDAAPLARAHYRLALTRLPDQPETVGSPNDPARRTGAATGGDH
;
A
#
# COMPACT_ATOMS: atom_id res chain seq x y z
N MET A 1 46.20 28.39 58.58
CA MET A 1 45.93 27.16 57.82
C MET A 1 44.44 27.05 57.53
N ARG A 2 43.93 27.88 56.62
CA ARG A 2 42.49 27.89 56.25
C ARG A 2 42.32 28.47 54.84
N ARG A 3 42.70 27.77 53.75
CA ARG A 3 42.40 28.26 52.37
C ARG A 3 42.58 27.22 51.27
N LEU A 4 42.54 25.91 51.51
CA LEU A 4 42.78 24.91 50.44
C LEU A 4 41.67 23.85 50.27
N LEU A 5 40.47 24.03 50.85
CA LEU A 5 39.40 23.03 50.75
C LEU A 5 38.18 23.43 49.87
N ARG A 6 38.24 24.56 49.17
CA ARG A 6 37.08 25.03 48.38
C ARG A 6 36.99 24.65 46.91
N PRO A 7 38.07 24.27 46.20
CA PRO A 7 37.90 23.93 44.75
C PRO A 7 37.51 22.47 44.49
N ILE A 8 37.67 21.54 45.45
CA ILE A 8 37.41 20.10 45.18
C ILE A 8 35.93 19.75 45.24
N ILE A 9 35.10 20.46 45.99
CA ILE A 9 33.66 20.19 46.11
C ILE A 9 32.88 20.68 44.89
N VAL A 10 33.32 21.71 44.18
CA VAL A 10 32.65 22.23 42.99
C VAL A 10 32.92 21.35 41.77
N ALA A 11 34.07 20.66 41.71
CA ALA A 11 34.37 19.73 40.61
C ALA A 11 33.55 18.40 40.68
N LEU A 12 33.16 17.96 41.90
CA LEU A 12 32.39 16.74 42.04
C LEU A 12 30.89 16.91 41.75
N LEU A 13 30.36 18.13 41.86
CA LEU A 13 28.97 18.45 41.57
C LEU A 13 28.66 18.63 40.07
N LEU A 14 29.66 18.85 39.23
CA LEU A 14 29.48 18.97 37.79
C LEU A 14 29.59 17.63 37.04
N LEU A 15 30.02 16.55 37.71
CA LEU A 15 30.16 15.24 37.08
C LEU A 15 28.88 14.38 37.16
N CYS A 16 27.85 14.81 37.88
CA CYS A 16 26.58 14.06 38.05
C CYS A 16 25.48 14.45 37.05
N LEU A 17 25.71 15.36 36.09
CA LEU A 17 24.66 15.83 35.15
C LEU A 17 24.81 15.33 33.71
N ALA A 18 25.71 14.41 33.42
CA ALA A 18 25.81 13.77 32.14
C ALA A 18 25.26 12.34 32.17
N LEU A 19 24.05 12.16 32.70
CA LEU A 19 23.28 10.99 32.30
C LEU A 19 22.85 11.20 30.85
N PRO A 20 23.12 10.26 29.94
CA PRO A 20 22.55 10.34 28.61
C PRO A 20 21.02 10.25 28.81
N VAL A 21 20.32 11.36 28.62
CA VAL A 21 18.90 11.35 28.36
C VAL A 21 18.79 10.51 27.08
N ARG A 22 18.48 9.22 27.24
CA ARG A 22 17.91 8.45 26.15
C ARG A 22 16.65 9.21 25.80
N ALA A 23 16.70 9.95 24.69
CA ALA A 23 15.52 10.38 24.00
C ALA A 23 14.81 9.08 23.63
N GLU A 24 13.83 8.67 24.42
CA GLU A 24 12.82 7.72 23.97
C GLU A 24 12.23 8.39 22.73
N GLY A 25 12.64 7.91 21.55
CA GLY A 25 12.15 8.44 20.28
C GLY A 25 10.64 8.37 20.32
N SER A 26 9.97 9.50 20.27
CA SER A 26 8.51 9.55 20.22
C SER A 26 8.07 8.65 19.07
N ALA A 27 7.17 7.70 19.33
CA ALA A 27 6.61 6.82 18.32
C ALA A 27 6.10 7.64 17.13
N THR A 28 6.40 7.21 15.92
CA THR A 28 5.90 7.86 14.71
C THR A 28 4.37 7.82 14.68
N LEU A 29 3.73 8.69 13.89
CA LEU A 29 2.26 8.66 13.76
C LEU A 29 1.74 7.33 13.21
N LEU A 30 2.53 6.63 12.38
CA LEU A 30 2.21 5.28 11.88
C LEU A 30 2.27 4.24 13.00
N GLU A 31 3.29 4.29 13.85
CA GLU A 31 3.42 3.41 15.01
C GLU A 31 2.31 3.66 16.04
N GLN A 32 1.99 4.93 16.31
CA GLN A 32 0.86 5.30 17.16
C GLN A 32 -0.47 4.77 16.61
N ARG A 33 -0.67 4.86 15.27
CA ARG A 33 -1.86 4.33 14.63
C ARG A 33 -1.94 2.81 14.76
N LEU A 34 -0.83 2.12 14.55
CA LEU A 34 -0.74 0.67 14.73
C LEU A 34 -1.04 0.25 16.17
N GLN A 35 -0.47 0.97 17.16
CA GLN A 35 -0.72 0.70 18.60
C GLN A 35 -2.17 0.91 18.99
N ALA A 36 -2.90 1.79 18.32
CA ALA A 36 -4.33 2.03 18.54
C ALA A 36 -5.24 0.94 17.95
N TRP A 37 -4.71 -0.06 17.23
CA TRP A 37 -5.48 -1.20 16.78
C TRP A 37 -5.90 -2.10 17.97
N PRO A 38 -7.12 -2.63 18.01
CA PRO A 38 -8.21 -2.57 17.02
C PRO A 38 -9.19 -1.39 17.18
N ASP A 39 -8.90 -0.43 18.06
CA ASP A 39 -9.81 0.66 18.45
C ASP A 39 -9.67 1.91 17.57
N TRP A 40 -9.35 1.71 16.28
CA TRP A 40 -9.30 2.81 15.33
C TRP A 40 -10.61 3.56 15.25
N GLN A 41 -10.52 4.88 15.16
CA GLN A 41 -11.66 5.76 14.96
C GLN A 41 -11.35 6.76 13.84
N LEU A 42 -12.39 7.26 13.19
CA LEU A 42 -12.28 8.41 12.31
C LEU A 42 -12.52 9.71 13.11
N PRO A 43 -11.94 10.83 12.65
CA PRO A 43 -11.08 10.96 11.48
C PRO A 43 -9.70 10.33 11.69
N ALA A 44 -9.22 9.62 10.66
CA ALA A 44 -7.86 9.11 10.67
C ALA A 44 -6.88 10.30 10.51
N PRO A 45 -5.73 10.31 11.22
CA PRO A 45 -4.77 11.42 11.17
C PRO A 45 -3.91 11.37 9.90
N LEU A 46 -4.53 11.23 8.73
CA LEU A 46 -3.90 11.07 7.44
C LEU A 46 -4.04 12.32 6.59
N PRO A 47 -2.93 12.89 6.07
CA PRO A 47 -3.01 14.00 5.15
C PRO A 47 -3.64 13.58 3.82
N ARG A 48 -4.38 14.51 3.20
CA ARG A 48 -4.95 14.28 1.87
C ARG A 48 -3.82 14.23 0.84
N PRO A 49 -3.76 13.18 -0.01
CA PRO A 49 -2.73 13.09 -1.04
C PRO A 49 -3.02 14.05 -2.20
N ASP A 50 -1.95 14.49 -2.88
CA ASP A 50 -2.07 15.16 -4.18
C ASP A 50 -2.62 14.19 -5.22
N ARG A 51 -3.39 14.71 -6.20
CA ARG A 51 -4.02 13.87 -7.25
C ARG A 51 -3.00 13.04 -8.04
N ARG A 52 -1.80 13.58 -8.27
CA ARG A 52 -0.70 12.90 -8.97
C ARG A 52 0.32 12.25 -8.03
N GLY A 53 0.15 12.42 -6.72
CA GLY A 53 0.98 11.77 -5.72
C GLY A 53 0.65 10.29 -5.61
N ASP A 54 1.67 9.45 -5.49
CA ASP A 54 1.52 8.04 -5.24
C ASP A 54 2.38 7.58 -4.05
N LEU A 55 2.16 6.37 -3.54
CA LEU A 55 3.09 5.72 -2.63
C LEU A 55 4.38 5.39 -3.38
N VAL A 56 5.50 5.74 -2.77
CA VAL A 56 6.83 5.36 -3.25
C VAL A 56 7.30 4.18 -2.40
N TYR A 57 7.49 3.05 -3.03
CA TYR A 57 7.91 1.83 -2.37
C TYR A 57 9.44 1.69 -2.33
N PRO A 58 9.98 0.93 -1.38
CA PRO A 58 11.39 0.54 -1.40
C PRO A 58 11.80 -0.13 -2.72
N ALA A 59 13.07 0.03 -3.11
CA ALA A 59 13.58 -0.53 -4.37
C ALA A 59 13.36 -2.04 -4.51
N TRP A 60 13.37 -2.78 -3.40
CA TRP A 60 13.17 -4.23 -3.39
C TRP A 60 11.73 -4.67 -3.73
N PHE A 61 10.75 -3.74 -3.83
CA PHE A 61 9.41 -4.05 -4.35
C PHE A 61 9.35 -4.16 -5.87
N ALA A 62 10.27 -3.53 -6.62
CA ALA A 62 10.21 -3.52 -8.09
C ALA A 62 10.05 -4.93 -8.67
N GLY A 63 9.13 -5.10 -9.65
CA GLY A 63 8.85 -6.36 -10.32
C GLY A 63 7.46 -6.92 -10.07
N GLU A 64 7.26 -8.19 -10.40
CA GLU A 64 5.99 -8.90 -10.27
C GLU A 64 6.04 -9.92 -9.12
N TRP A 65 4.91 -10.04 -8.43
CA TRP A 65 4.81 -10.81 -7.21
C TRP A 65 3.55 -11.67 -7.18
N GLN A 66 3.68 -12.91 -6.71
CA GLN A 66 2.54 -13.72 -6.26
C GLN A 66 2.27 -13.38 -4.79
N VAL A 67 1.13 -12.78 -4.52
CA VAL A 67 0.68 -12.45 -3.16
C VAL A 67 -0.18 -13.58 -2.62
N THR A 68 0.10 -13.98 -1.40
CA THR A 68 -0.73 -14.89 -0.60
C THR A 68 -1.15 -14.16 0.67
N SER A 69 -2.44 -13.98 0.88
CA SER A 69 -3.01 -13.33 2.08
C SER A 69 -3.73 -14.37 2.93
N LEU A 70 -3.39 -14.41 4.21
CA LEU A 70 -4.04 -15.23 5.22
C LEU A 70 -4.81 -14.32 6.17
N ASP A 71 -6.11 -14.54 6.32
CA ASP A 71 -6.94 -13.83 7.31
C ASP A 71 -6.65 -14.37 8.71
N LEU A 72 -6.24 -13.47 9.61
CA LEU A 72 -5.97 -13.76 11.02
C LEU A 72 -7.09 -13.25 11.95
N THR A 73 -8.15 -12.69 11.39
CA THR A 73 -9.24 -12.08 12.17
C THR A 73 -10.15 -13.13 12.80
N ALA A 74 -10.35 -14.26 12.13
CA ALA A 74 -11.23 -15.33 12.58
C ALA A 74 -10.59 -16.11 13.73
N GLU A 75 -11.31 -16.24 14.85
CA GLU A 75 -10.98 -17.22 15.89
C GLU A 75 -11.34 -18.61 15.36
N GLY A 76 -10.34 -19.45 15.13
CA GLY A 76 -10.52 -20.81 14.63
C GLY A 76 -9.52 -21.19 13.54
N GLU A 77 -9.88 -22.16 12.70
CA GLU A 77 -9.03 -22.56 11.58
C GLU A 77 -8.95 -21.40 10.56
N ALA A 78 -7.73 -21.02 10.22
CA ALA A 78 -7.47 -20.01 9.20
C ALA A 78 -8.17 -20.43 7.89
N GLY A 79 -8.96 -19.51 7.32
CA GLY A 79 -9.62 -19.73 6.04
C GLY A 79 -8.63 -20.03 4.92
N ALA A 80 -9.13 -20.47 3.77
CA ALA A 80 -8.27 -20.68 2.60
C ALA A 80 -7.56 -19.37 2.22
N PRO A 81 -6.23 -19.39 2.00
CA PRO A 81 -5.50 -18.18 1.66
C PRO A 81 -5.96 -17.61 0.32
N LEU A 82 -6.18 -16.29 0.28
CA LEU A 82 -6.44 -15.56 -0.96
C LEU A 82 -5.12 -15.40 -1.73
N ARG A 83 -5.14 -15.68 -3.04
CA ARG A 83 -3.98 -15.54 -3.92
C ARG A 83 -4.28 -14.62 -5.09
N HIS A 84 -3.36 -13.70 -5.36
CA HIS A 84 -3.43 -12.81 -6.52
C HIS A 84 -2.03 -12.35 -6.90
N GLN A 85 -1.90 -11.70 -8.04
CA GLN A 85 -0.64 -11.07 -8.46
C GLN A 85 -0.61 -9.59 -8.06
N ALA A 86 0.60 -9.07 -7.84
CA ALA A 86 0.85 -7.65 -7.69
C ALA A 86 2.06 -7.25 -8.53
N ARG A 87 2.05 -6.01 -9.05
CA ARG A 87 3.10 -5.46 -9.89
C ARG A 87 3.50 -4.08 -9.40
N PHE A 88 4.82 -3.85 -9.37
CA PHE A 88 5.42 -2.58 -9.01
C PHE A 88 6.41 -2.17 -10.10
N LEU A 89 6.26 -0.94 -10.61
CA LEU A 89 6.97 -0.42 -11.76
C LEU A 89 7.83 0.78 -11.36
N LEU A 90 8.80 1.11 -12.18
CA LEU A 90 9.52 2.37 -12.08
C LEU A 90 8.71 3.48 -12.78
N ASP A 91 8.47 4.58 -12.07
CA ASP A 91 7.86 5.77 -12.66
C ASP A 91 8.88 6.58 -13.49
N GLY A 92 8.43 7.68 -14.09
CA GLY A 92 9.31 8.56 -14.87
C GLY A 92 10.44 9.23 -14.07
N GLN A 93 10.44 9.12 -12.74
CA GLN A 93 11.48 9.59 -11.83
C GLN A 93 12.32 8.44 -11.24
N GLN A 94 12.21 7.24 -11.81
CA GLN A 94 12.90 6.03 -11.33
C GLN A 94 12.53 5.63 -9.89
N ARG A 95 11.36 5.99 -9.43
CA ARG A 95 10.82 5.56 -8.13
C ARG A 95 9.92 4.34 -8.33
N VAL A 96 9.94 3.42 -7.39
CA VAL A 96 9.05 2.25 -7.41
C VAL A 96 7.66 2.65 -6.96
N VAL A 97 6.67 2.43 -7.83
CA VAL A 97 5.24 2.70 -7.57
C VAL A 97 4.40 1.48 -7.91
N ALA A 98 3.24 1.33 -7.26
CA ALA A 98 2.34 0.24 -7.58
C ALA A 98 1.65 0.45 -8.95
N ASP A 99 1.55 -0.60 -9.77
CA ASP A 99 0.62 -0.61 -10.89
C ASP A 99 -0.81 -0.77 -10.34
N ARG A 100 -1.42 0.34 -9.97
CA ARG A 100 -2.68 0.35 -9.23
C ARG A 100 -3.81 -0.32 -9.99
N ALA A 101 -3.92 -0.11 -11.31
CA ALA A 101 -4.97 -0.70 -12.12
C ALA A 101 -4.81 -2.22 -12.22
N PHE A 102 -3.59 -2.70 -12.49
CA PHE A 102 -3.27 -4.12 -12.51
C PHE A 102 -3.55 -4.76 -11.14
N ASN A 103 -3.04 -4.17 -10.06
CA ASN A 103 -3.17 -4.72 -8.71
C ASN A 103 -4.64 -4.78 -8.26
N ALA A 104 -5.42 -3.73 -8.54
CA ALA A 104 -6.84 -3.71 -8.23
C ALA A 104 -7.64 -4.73 -9.05
N LEU A 105 -7.29 -4.92 -10.34
CA LEU A 105 -7.91 -5.95 -11.19
C LEU A 105 -7.57 -7.36 -10.67
N ALA A 106 -6.31 -7.61 -10.31
CA ALA A 106 -5.84 -8.91 -9.85
C ALA A 106 -6.49 -9.32 -8.53
N ILE A 107 -6.45 -8.46 -7.51
CA ILE A 107 -7.10 -8.74 -6.23
C ILE A 107 -8.63 -8.77 -6.36
N GLY A 108 -9.20 -7.86 -7.16
CA GLY A 108 -10.64 -7.82 -7.40
C GLY A 108 -11.15 -9.10 -8.06
N ARG A 109 -10.43 -9.66 -9.02
CA ARG A 109 -10.77 -10.97 -9.61
C ARG A 109 -10.65 -12.12 -8.63
N ALA A 110 -9.66 -12.09 -7.76
CA ALA A 110 -9.50 -13.11 -6.73
C ALA A 110 -10.65 -13.08 -5.70
N VAL A 111 -11.23 -11.91 -5.41
CA VAL A 111 -12.30 -11.72 -4.44
C VAL A 111 -13.69 -11.85 -5.07
N LEU A 112 -13.90 -11.22 -6.24
CA LEU A 112 -15.22 -11.08 -6.88
C LEU A 112 -15.42 -12.05 -8.05
N GLY A 113 -14.36 -12.74 -8.48
CA GLY A 113 -14.41 -13.66 -9.61
C GLY A 113 -14.86 -12.95 -10.90
N SER A 114 -15.82 -13.58 -11.60
CA SER A 114 -16.39 -13.07 -12.86
C SER A 114 -17.27 -11.82 -12.68
N ALA A 115 -17.65 -11.46 -11.46
CA ALA A 115 -18.45 -10.25 -11.21
C ALA A 115 -17.65 -8.97 -11.50
N LEU A 116 -16.30 -8.98 -11.44
CA LEU A 116 -15.45 -7.88 -11.84
C LEU A 116 -15.16 -7.94 -13.35
N LEU A 117 -15.58 -6.92 -14.10
CA LEU A 117 -15.39 -6.83 -15.53
C LEU A 117 -14.07 -6.11 -15.90
N THR A 118 -13.92 -4.87 -15.46
CA THR A 118 -12.73 -4.03 -15.75
C THR A 118 -12.36 -3.16 -14.56
N VAL A 119 -11.09 -2.74 -14.52
CA VAL A 119 -10.61 -1.67 -13.64
C VAL A 119 -9.90 -0.63 -14.49
N GLU A 120 -10.25 0.64 -14.29
CA GLU A 120 -9.67 1.78 -14.98
C GLU A 120 -9.11 2.76 -13.94
N GLN A 121 -7.98 3.38 -14.25
CA GLN A 121 -7.41 4.48 -13.48
C GLN A 121 -7.43 5.73 -14.34
N PRO A 122 -8.13 6.82 -13.93
CA PRO A 122 -8.10 8.08 -14.64
C PRO A 122 -6.66 8.64 -14.70
N ALA A 123 -6.27 9.13 -15.87
CA ALA A 123 -4.89 9.62 -16.09
C ALA A 123 -4.56 10.91 -15.32
N ASP A 124 -5.57 11.66 -14.90
CA ASP A 124 -5.46 12.93 -14.17
C ASP A 124 -5.53 12.75 -12.64
N ASP A 125 -5.89 11.55 -12.17
CA ASP A 125 -6.00 11.27 -10.73
C ASP A 125 -5.53 9.85 -10.39
N HIS A 126 -4.30 9.74 -9.91
CA HIS A 126 -3.70 8.46 -9.49
C HIS A 126 -4.36 7.85 -8.24
N ASN A 127 -5.13 8.65 -7.52
CA ASN A 127 -5.81 8.20 -6.30
C ASN A 127 -7.19 7.62 -6.57
N ARG A 128 -7.69 7.71 -7.81
CA ARG A 128 -9.03 7.27 -8.18
C ARG A 128 -8.96 6.03 -9.06
N GLN A 129 -9.87 5.09 -8.81
CA GLN A 129 -10.06 3.90 -9.63
C GLN A 129 -11.55 3.65 -9.84
N LEU A 130 -11.89 3.12 -11.02
CA LEU A 130 -13.24 2.79 -11.45
C LEU A 130 -13.28 1.31 -11.81
N ALA A 131 -13.98 0.51 -11.04
CA ALA A 131 -14.18 -0.90 -11.29
C ALA A 131 -15.62 -1.15 -11.79
N ARG A 132 -15.74 -1.63 -13.04
CA ARG A 132 -17.03 -2.05 -13.60
C ARG A 132 -17.34 -3.45 -13.14
N LEU A 133 -18.53 -3.64 -12.60
CA LEU A 133 -19.04 -4.91 -12.11
C LEU A 133 -20.21 -5.36 -12.97
N GLN A 134 -20.58 -6.64 -12.86
CA GLN A 134 -21.84 -7.15 -13.44
C GLN A 134 -23.04 -6.38 -12.89
N ASN A 135 -24.19 -6.51 -13.57
CA ASN A 135 -25.47 -5.87 -13.20
C ASN A 135 -25.38 -4.34 -13.14
N ASP A 136 -24.65 -3.73 -14.07
CA ASP A 136 -24.50 -2.28 -14.23
C ASP A 136 -24.04 -1.55 -12.96
N GLN A 137 -23.26 -2.24 -12.12
CA GLN A 137 -22.66 -1.64 -10.96
C GLN A 137 -21.27 -1.07 -11.28
N LEU A 138 -20.97 0.10 -10.67
CA LEU A 138 -19.67 0.74 -10.72
C LEU A 138 -19.16 0.96 -9.30
N LEU A 139 -18.03 0.35 -8.97
CA LEU A 139 -17.31 0.66 -7.74
C LEU A 139 -16.28 1.77 -8.06
N GLU A 140 -16.49 2.93 -7.47
CA GLU A 140 -15.53 4.02 -7.45
C GLU A 140 -14.75 3.99 -6.15
N THR A 141 -13.43 4.06 -6.22
CA THR A 141 -12.55 4.19 -5.05
C THR A 141 -11.70 5.43 -5.19
N SER A 142 -11.52 6.15 -4.08
CA SER A 142 -10.67 7.35 -4.01
C SER A 142 -9.86 7.35 -2.72
N VAL A 143 -8.55 7.46 -2.82
CA VAL A 143 -7.68 7.65 -1.65
C VAL A 143 -7.86 9.07 -1.14
N ILE A 144 -8.40 9.21 0.07
CA ILE A 144 -8.72 10.49 0.70
C ILE A 144 -7.77 10.84 1.85
N GLY A 145 -6.94 9.90 2.27
CA GLY A 145 -5.89 10.08 3.25
C GLY A 145 -4.75 9.11 3.00
N ARG A 146 -3.48 9.55 3.17
CA ARG A 146 -2.31 8.69 2.94
C ARG A 146 -1.13 9.12 3.79
N ARG A 147 -0.40 8.14 4.31
CA ARG A 147 0.89 8.31 4.96
C ARG A 147 1.78 7.10 4.67
N GLN A 148 3.08 7.32 4.58
CA GLN A 148 4.09 6.27 4.49
C GLN A 148 5.31 6.62 5.33
N SER A 149 6.07 5.59 5.72
CA SER A 149 7.43 5.78 6.24
C SER A 149 8.40 6.07 5.08
N ASP A 150 9.63 6.44 5.42
CA ASP A 150 10.69 6.57 4.41
C ASP A 150 10.88 5.20 3.71
N PRO A 151 10.89 5.16 2.35
CA PRO A 151 11.14 3.94 1.59
C PRO A 151 12.52 3.29 1.86
N GLN A 152 13.47 4.03 2.47
CA GLN A 152 14.78 3.51 2.86
C GLN A 152 14.77 2.90 4.26
N GLN A 153 13.70 3.06 5.03
CA GLN A 153 13.54 2.49 6.36
C GLN A 153 12.90 1.11 6.32
N GLU A 154 13.35 0.25 7.23
CA GLU A 154 12.79 -1.08 7.44
C GLU A 154 12.34 -1.21 8.91
N PRO A 155 11.11 -1.63 9.13
CA PRO A 155 10.07 -2.00 8.18
C PRO A 155 9.49 -0.79 7.42
N PHE A 156 9.10 -0.99 6.17
CA PHE A 156 8.34 -0.01 5.39
C PHE A 156 6.86 -0.08 5.77
N THR A 157 6.28 1.04 6.14
CA THR A 157 4.90 1.11 6.62
C THR A 157 4.10 2.11 5.80
N THR A 158 2.89 1.71 5.39
CA THR A 158 1.94 2.56 4.66
C THR A 158 0.60 2.57 5.37
N ASP A 159 -0.13 3.68 5.27
CA ASP A 159 -1.49 3.82 5.74
C ASP A 159 -2.31 4.64 4.75
N GLU A 160 -3.40 4.07 4.25
CA GLU A 160 -4.31 4.70 3.29
C GLU A 160 -5.75 4.61 3.77
N LEU A 161 -6.46 5.74 3.71
CA LEU A 161 -7.91 5.81 3.87
C LEU A 161 -8.56 6.00 2.51
N VAL A 162 -9.42 5.06 2.12
CA VAL A 162 -10.09 5.02 0.83
C VAL A 162 -11.59 5.25 1.02
N LEU A 163 -12.15 6.19 0.27
CA LEU A 163 -13.59 6.32 0.07
C LEU A 163 -14.01 5.35 -1.04
N GLN A 164 -15.04 4.56 -0.77
CA GLN A 164 -15.64 3.61 -1.72
C GLN A 164 -17.10 3.99 -1.96
N ILE A 165 -17.48 4.09 -3.23
CA ILE A 165 -18.85 4.37 -3.65
C ILE A 165 -19.28 3.29 -4.65
N VAL A 166 -20.29 2.52 -4.29
CA VAL A 166 -20.91 1.55 -5.21
C VAL A 166 -22.15 2.19 -5.81
N HIS A 167 -22.06 2.56 -7.08
CA HIS A 167 -23.17 3.03 -7.89
C HIS A 167 -23.92 1.84 -8.51
N GLY A 168 -25.24 1.95 -8.65
CA GLY A 168 -26.10 0.92 -9.24
C GLY A 168 -27.54 1.38 -9.28
N PRO A 169 -28.50 0.48 -9.55
CA PRO A 169 -29.92 0.81 -9.51
C PRO A 169 -30.35 1.16 -8.10
N GLY A 170 -30.41 2.42 -7.76
CA GLY A 170 -30.81 2.93 -6.45
C GLY A 170 -29.80 3.90 -5.85
N ALA A 171 -29.94 4.20 -4.56
CA ALA A 171 -29.02 5.11 -3.88
C ALA A 171 -27.61 4.53 -3.80
N PRO A 172 -26.56 5.31 -4.05
CA PRO A 172 -25.18 4.86 -3.91
C PRO A 172 -24.89 4.37 -2.48
N ARG A 173 -24.12 3.30 -2.38
CA ARG A 173 -23.63 2.79 -1.08
C ARG A 173 -22.22 3.32 -0.86
N ILE A 174 -22.04 4.04 0.23
CA ILE A 174 -20.78 4.71 0.55
C ILE A 174 -20.16 4.05 1.78
N SER A 175 -18.86 3.82 1.73
CA SER A 175 -18.06 3.36 2.87
C SER A 175 -16.66 3.95 2.82
N ARG A 176 -15.96 3.89 3.93
CA ARG A 176 -14.54 4.27 4.04
C ARG A 176 -13.77 3.05 4.53
N VAL A 177 -12.62 2.80 3.96
CA VAL A 177 -11.74 1.69 4.35
C VAL A 177 -10.35 2.26 4.63
N GLU A 178 -9.86 2.04 5.83
CA GLU A 178 -8.49 2.34 6.22
C GLU A 178 -7.68 1.05 6.18
N THR A 179 -6.49 1.12 5.61
CA THR A 179 -5.58 -0.01 5.47
C THR A 179 -4.17 0.43 5.85
N LEU A 180 -3.68 -0.08 6.98
CA LEU A 180 -2.30 0.05 7.40
C LEU A 180 -1.55 -1.23 7.08
N SER A 181 -0.42 -1.14 6.39
CA SER A 181 0.41 -2.28 6.00
C SER A 181 1.85 -2.06 6.41
N ARG A 182 2.50 -3.10 6.92
CA ARG A 182 3.88 -3.09 7.38
C ARG A 182 4.65 -4.21 6.67
N TYR A 183 5.66 -3.82 5.90
CA TYR A 183 6.41 -4.71 5.01
C TYR A 183 7.87 -4.80 5.41
N HIS A 184 8.47 -5.97 5.20
CA HIS A 184 9.92 -6.19 5.32
C HIS A 184 10.34 -7.36 4.42
N PRO A 185 11.58 -7.41 3.93
CA PRO A 185 12.10 -8.61 3.31
C PRO A 185 12.01 -9.78 4.30
N CYS A 186 11.50 -10.94 3.85
CA CYS A 186 11.50 -12.12 4.72
C CYS A 186 12.95 -12.55 5.01
N PRO A 187 13.24 -13.08 6.20
CA PRO A 187 14.57 -13.55 6.54
C PRO A 187 14.96 -14.77 5.69
N SER A 188 15.44 -14.52 4.49
CA SER A 188 16.00 -15.49 3.56
C SER A 188 17.36 -15.01 3.08
N ARG A 189 18.28 -15.93 2.75
CA ARG A 189 19.70 -15.66 2.49
C ARG A 189 20.14 -15.36 1.04
N PRO A 190 19.33 -15.11 0.02
CA PRO A 190 19.86 -14.70 -1.27
C PRO A 190 20.23 -13.22 -1.29
N ALA A 191 21.14 -12.85 -2.20
CA ALA A 191 21.58 -11.47 -2.42
C ALA A 191 20.46 -10.56 -2.95
N ALA A 192 19.36 -11.13 -3.47
CA ALA A 192 18.17 -10.44 -3.93
C ALA A 192 16.97 -10.77 -3.02
N VAL A 193 16.04 -9.82 -2.87
CA VAL A 193 14.80 -10.05 -2.13
C VAL A 193 13.85 -10.89 -2.99
N GLU A 194 13.73 -12.18 -2.65
CA GLU A 194 12.85 -13.14 -3.33
C GLU A 194 11.47 -13.23 -2.66
N GLN A 195 11.37 -12.77 -1.41
CA GLN A 195 10.14 -12.82 -0.65
C GLN A 195 10.00 -11.61 0.27
N ILE A 196 8.79 -11.00 0.26
CA ILE A 196 8.39 -9.93 1.16
C ILE A 196 7.36 -10.48 2.13
N CYS A 197 7.61 -10.27 3.42
CA CYS A 197 6.68 -10.56 4.49
C CYS A 197 5.95 -9.29 4.90
N ALA A 198 4.63 -9.38 5.16
CA ALA A 198 3.88 -8.24 5.63
C ALA A 198 2.74 -8.62 6.58
N GLU A 199 2.36 -7.66 7.40
CA GLU A 199 1.11 -7.66 8.14
C GLU A 199 0.27 -6.46 7.67
N GLN A 200 -1.03 -6.65 7.60
CA GLN A 200 -1.98 -5.65 7.14
C GLN A 200 -3.19 -5.62 8.05
N TRP A 201 -3.48 -4.46 8.57
CA TRP A 201 -4.65 -4.16 9.40
C TRP A 201 -5.63 -3.33 8.59
N GLN A 202 -6.91 -3.69 8.66
CA GLN A 202 -7.93 -3.02 7.89
C GLN A 202 -9.16 -2.74 8.76
N ALA A 203 -9.71 -1.54 8.64
CA ALA A 203 -10.97 -1.16 9.26
C ALA A 203 -11.91 -0.56 8.23
N ARG A 204 -13.17 -1.02 8.22
CA ARG A 204 -14.24 -0.48 7.38
C ARG A 204 -15.17 0.35 8.23
N PHE A 205 -15.48 1.55 7.78
CA PHE A 205 -16.36 2.51 8.42
C PHE A 205 -17.57 2.82 7.53
N SER A 206 -18.62 3.37 8.13
CA SER A 206 -19.76 3.94 7.40
C SER A 206 -19.31 5.09 6.47
N GLY A 207 -20.18 5.45 5.55
CA GLY A 207 -20.00 6.66 4.75
C GLY A 207 -20.09 7.94 5.59
N PRO A 208 -19.59 9.08 5.06
CA PRO A 208 -19.58 10.35 5.78
C PRO A 208 -20.99 10.90 6.06
N GLU A 209 -22.02 10.43 5.36
CA GLU A 209 -23.43 10.75 5.61
C GLU A 209 -23.92 10.31 6.99
N GLN A 210 -23.24 9.31 7.61
CA GLN A 210 -23.54 8.83 8.96
C GLN A 210 -22.68 9.49 10.04
N GLY A 211 -21.91 10.53 9.67
CA GLY A 211 -21.04 11.29 10.54
C GLY A 211 -19.56 11.19 10.15
N LEU A 212 -18.81 12.20 10.56
CA LEU A 212 -17.36 12.23 10.33
C LEU A 212 -16.62 11.35 11.33
N ASP A 213 -17.08 11.37 12.58
CA ASP A 213 -16.54 10.52 13.65
C ASP A 213 -17.26 9.18 13.62
N ALA A 214 -16.48 8.11 13.44
CA ALA A 214 -17.06 6.78 13.35
C ALA A 214 -16.15 5.72 13.95
N ALA A 215 -16.76 4.77 14.66
CA ALA A 215 -16.12 3.51 15.00
C ALA A 215 -16.17 2.54 13.81
N PRO A 216 -15.24 1.57 13.72
CA PRO A 216 -15.26 0.58 12.66
C PRO A 216 -16.52 -0.30 12.68
N LEU A 217 -17.14 -0.48 11.52
CA LEU A 217 -18.20 -1.48 11.30
C LEU A 217 -17.63 -2.90 11.18
N ALA A 218 -16.41 -3.03 10.66
CA ALA A 218 -15.70 -4.30 10.53
C ALA A 218 -14.20 -4.06 10.62
N ARG A 219 -13.48 -5.09 11.05
CA ARG A 219 -12.02 -5.11 11.16
C ARG A 219 -11.50 -6.38 10.54
N ALA A 220 -10.29 -6.32 10.00
CA ALA A 220 -9.58 -7.49 9.50
C ALA A 220 -8.07 -7.32 9.73
N HIS A 221 -7.41 -8.44 10.01
CA HIS A 221 -5.96 -8.52 10.16
C HIS A 221 -5.45 -9.65 9.26
N TYR A 222 -4.51 -9.32 8.38
CA TYR A 222 -3.97 -10.25 7.39
C TYR A 222 -2.46 -10.42 7.57
N ARG A 223 -1.99 -11.63 7.32
CA ARG A 223 -0.57 -11.90 7.04
C ARG A 223 -0.42 -12.10 5.55
N LEU A 224 0.55 -11.38 4.96
CA LEU A 224 0.84 -11.47 3.54
C LEU A 224 2.26 -12.01 3.31
N ALA A 225 2.38 -12.83 2.27
CA ALA A 225 3.66 -13.22 1.71
C ALA A 225 3.63 -12.89 0.21
N LEU A 226 4.59 -12.09 -0.26
CA LEU A 226 4.79 -11.79 -1.67
C LEU A 226 6.02 -12.56 -2.12
N THR A 227 5.84 -13.50 -3.05
CA THR A 227 6.93 -14.28 -3.66
C THR A 227 7.20 -13.71 -5.05
N ARG A 228 8.46 -13.40 -5.36
CA ARG A 228 8.85 -12.84 -6.65
C ARG A 228 8.51 -13.81 -7.77
N LEU A 229 7.89 -13.29 -8.81
CA LEU A 229 7.69 -14.05 -10.05
C LEU A 229 8.95 -13.92 -10.92
N PRO A 230 9.32 -14.97 -11.68
CA PRO A 230 10.39 -14.87 -12.65
C PRO A 230 10.08 -13.76 -13.66
N ASP A 231 11.11 -13.00 -14.03
CA ASP A 231 10.97 -12.04 -15.12
C ASP A 231 10.50 -12.79 -16.36
N GLN A 232 9.35 -12.42 -16.90
CA GLN A 232 8.92 -12.99 -18.18
C GLN A 232 9.92 -12.51 -19.23
N PRO A 233 10.57 -13.43 -20.01
CA PRO A 233 11.38 -12.99 -21.11
C PRO A 233 10.49 -12.15 -22.03
N GLU A 234 10.92 -10.90 -22.29
CA GLU A 234 10.26 -10.09 -23.32
C GLU A 234 10.12 -10.97 -24.55
N THR A 235 8.89 -11.23 -24.98
CA THR A 235 8.64 -11.84 -26.28
C THR A 235 9.10 -10.82 -27.31
N VAL A 236 10.39 -10.88 -27.64
CA VAL A 236 10.95 -10.19 -28.79
C VAL A 236 10.08 -10.63 -29.97
N GLY A 237 9.23 -9.72 -30.41
CA GLY A 237 8.36 -9.96 -31.57
C GLY A 237 9.18 -10.57 -32.66
N SER A 238 8.81 -11.80 -33.04
CA SER A 238 9.48 -12.55 -34.12
C SER A 238 9.56 -11.65 -35.36
N PRO A 239 10.74 -11.42 -35.94
CA PRO A 239 10.87 -10.56 -37.15
C PRO A 239 10.16 -11.13 -38.38
N ASN A 240 9.41 -12.23 -38.26
CA ASN A 240 8.71 -12.94 -39.30
C ASN A 240 7.19 -12.94 -39.16
N ASP A 241 6.57 -11.79 -38.93
CA ASP A 241 5.13 -11.63 -39.13
C ASP A 241 4.87 -11.31 -40.62
N PRO A 242 4.34 -12.26 -41.45
CA PRO A 242 4.10 -12.07 -42.84
C PRO A 242 2.98 -11.05 -43.16
N ALA A 243 2.25 -10.54 -42.16
CA ALA A 243 1.15 -9.59 -42.33
C ALA A 243 1.60 -8.15 -42.67
N ARG A 244 2.91 -7.83 -42.63
CA ARG A 244 3.42 -6.47 -42.93
C ARG A 244 3.91 -6.28 -44.36
N ARG A 245 3.74 -7.26 -45.27
CA ARG A 245 4.25 -7.20 -46.68
C ARG A 245 3.21 -6.89 -47.74
N THR A 246 2.01 -6.48 -47.43
CA THR A 246 1.01 -6.07 -48.43
C THR A 246 0.60 -4.62 -48.26
N GLY A 247 1.45 -3.70 -48.69
CA GLY A 247 1.15 -2.27 -48.62
C GLY A 247 2.13 -1.37 -49.35
N ALA A 248 2.76 -1.85 -50.45
CA ALA A 248 3.54 -0.97 -51.31
C ALA A 248 3.55 -1.57 -52.72
N ALA A 249 2.64 -1.13 -53.57
CA ALA A 249 2.78 -0.92 -55.01
C ALA A 249 1.40 -0.89 -55.66
N THR A 250 0.96 0.28 -56.06
CA THR A 250 0.49 0.60 -57.40
C THR A 250 0.26 2.11 -57.52
N GLY A 251 1.31 2.82 -57.85
CA GLY A 251 1.17 4.07 -58.59
C GLY A 251 1.28 3.70 -60.06
N GLY A 252 0.43 4.23 -60.90
CA GLY A 252 0.46 4.01 -62.34
C GLY A 252 -0.58 4.87 -63.03
N ASP A 253 -0.10 5.91 -63.64
CA ASP A 253 -0.56 6.57 -64.82
C ASP A 253 -2.03 6.41 -65.33
N HIS A 254 -2.76 7.48 -65.32
CA HIS A 254 -3.29 8.16 -66.57
C HIS A 254 -3.96 9.46 -66.12
#